data_e8e8d91c0e81d1a6fdc406a1e4a7bd93
#
_entry.id   e8e8d91c0e81d1a6fdc406a1e4a7bd93
#
_cell.length_a   1.000
_cell.length_b   1.000
_cell.length_c   1.000
_cell.angle_alpha   90.00
_cell.angle_beta   90.00
_cell.angle_gamma   90.00
#
_symmetry.space_group_name_H-M   'P 1'
#
loop_
_entity.id
_entity.type
_entity.pdbx_description
1 polymer ?
#
loop_
_entity_poly.entity_id
_entity_poly.type
_entity_poly.pdbx_seq_one_letter_code
_entity_poly.pdbx_strand_id
1 'polypeptide(L)'
;MGAAVSLFKRPVEGEFLIMNRVTTWLGRRLSLYLSQPLAFHEPVVPMDPARYAACLRPADVLLVEGNTRLSVAIKYLTQSTWSHAALYVGPSAGLHDAAGRPLVFIEADVAAGVRALGPDAYAGLHCRLCRPVGLSAAEQRQVVAYACGRLGHQYDLKNVIDLARYLLPIPPVPVGWRRRLLALGSGDPTRAICSTLIAQCFAEVRYPILPQVETLPAIRSDYPGDVQRVHHVRHHSLYVPRDFDVSPYFQIIKPTLTLGFDFHRLVWAAEDASG
;
A
#
# COMPACT_ATOMS: atom_id res chain seq x y z
N MET A 1 -44.92 45.43 1.83
CA MET A 1 -44.86 44.18 2.55
C MET A 1 -44.76 43.09 1.50
N GLY A 2 -43.59 42.72 1.04
CA GLY A 2 -43.32 41.83 -0.05
C GLY A 2 -42.55 40.63 0.42
N ALA A 3 -43.10 39.43 0.27
CA ALA A 3 -42.42 38.17 0.57
C ALA A 3 -41.47 37.83 -0.60
N ALA A 4 -40.18 37.71 -0.31
CA ALA A 4 -39.17 37.21 -1.22
C ALA A 4 -39.25 35.71 -1.26
N VAL A 5 -39.74 35.14 -2.37
CA VAL A 5 -39.74 33.70 -2.64
C VAL A 5 -38.36 33.32 -3.11
N SER A 6 -37.66 32.56 -2.29
CA SER A 6 -36.37 31.94 -2.60
C SER A 6 -36.56 30.83 -3.65
N LEU A 7 -36.07 31.08 -4.85
CA LEU A 7 -35.96 30.09 -5.93
C LEU A 7 -34.69 29.24 -5.72
N PHE A 8 -34.72 28.31 -4.78
CA PHE A 8 -33.77 27.20 -4.77
C PHE A 8 -34.28 26.11 -5.69
N LYS A 9 -33.75 26.09 -6.92
CA LYS A 9 -33.97 24.99 -7.87
C LYS A 9 -33.36 23.72 -7.27
N ARG A 10 -34.20 22.74 -6.91
CA ARG A 10 -33.72 21.38 -6.55
C ARG A 10 -33.09 20.75 -7.79
N PRO A 11 -31.86 20.19 -7.69
CA PRO A 11 -31.27 19.49 -8.82
C PRO A 11 -32.11 18.24 -9.12
N VAL A 12 -32.39 18.02 -10.40
CA VAL A 12 -33.21 16.90 -10.92
C VAL A 12 -32.42 15.61 -10.68
N GLU A 13 -33.03 14.58 -10.09
CA GLU A 13 -32.43 13.28 -9.76
C GLU A 13 -31.69 12.62 -10.93
N GLY A 14 -32.09 12.91 -12.16
CA GLY A 14 -31.46 12.42 -13.40
C GLY A 14 -30.06 12.98 -13.67
N GLU A 15 -29.78 14.23 -13.31
CA GLU A 15 -28.44 14.84 -13.49
C GLU A 15 -27.41 14.25 -12.52
N PHE A 16 -27.82 13.90 -11.30
CA PHE A 16 -26.96 13.22 -10.32
C PHE A 16 -26.56 11.81 -10.76
N LEU A 17 -27.47 11.07 -11.39
CA LEU A 17 -27.22 9.72 -11.90
C LEU A 17 -26.26 9.73 -13.11
N ILE A 18 -26.42 10.67 -14.03
CA ILE A 18 -25.56 10.81 -15.21
C ILE A 18 -24.16 11.27 -14.80
N MET A 19 -24.07 12.25 -13.90
CA MET A 19 -22.79 12.75 -13.38
C MET A 19 -22.01 11.65 -12.64
N ASN A 20 -22.70 10.79 -11.90
CA ASN A 20 -22.06 9.65 -11.21
C ASN A 20 -21.55 8.59 -12.22
N ARG A 21 -22.26 8.34 -13.31
CA ARG A 21 -21.82 7.40 -14.38
C ARG A 21 -20.61 7.93 -15.15
N VAL A 22 -20.59 9.22 -15.48
CA VAL A 22 -19.48 9.86 -16.21
C VAL A 22 -18.23 9.91 -15.33
N THR A 23 -18.35 10.29 -14.07
CA THR A 23 -17.21 10.31 -13.13
C THR A 23 -16.64 8.92 -12.87
N THR A 24 -17.51 7.90 -12.75
CA THR A 24 -17.09 6.49 -12.61
C THR A 24 -16.38 6.01 -13.88
N TRP A 25 -16.90 6.33 -15.06
CA TRP A 25 -16.29 5.96 -16.34
C TRP A 25 -14.92 6.64 -16.53
N LEU A 26 -14.82 7.94 -16.25
CA LEU A 26 -13.55 8.69 -16.28
C LEU A 26 -12.55 8.11 -15.27
N GLY A 27 -12.97 7.84 -14.04
CA GLY A 27 -12.14 7.24 -13.02
C GLY A 27 -11.60 5.87 -13.46
N ARG A 28 -12.43 5.04 -14.07
CA ARG A 28 -12.02 3.73 -14.60
C ARG A 28 -11.04 3.85 -15.78
N ARG A 29 -11.25 4.78 -16.71
CA ARG A 29 -10.31 5.06 -17.80
C ARG A 29 -8.96 5.55 -17.29
N LEU A 30 -8.99 6.44 -16.32
CA LEU A 30 -7.80 6.96 -15.67
C LEU A 30 -7.04 5.86 -14.91
N SER A 31 -7.74 5.03 -14.14
CA SER A 31 -7.14 3.87 -13.46
C SER A 31 -6.43 2.94 -14.44
N LEU A 32 -7.07 2.61 -15.56
CA LEU A 32 -6.47 1.78 -16.61
C LEU A 32 -5.21 2.42 -17.21
N TYR A 33 -5.23 3.73 -17.46
CA TYR A 33 -4.05 4.46 -17.95
C TYR A 33 -2.90 4.48 -16.94
N LEU A 34 -3.22 4.68 -15.69
CA LEU A 34 -2.24 4.73 -14.60
C LEU A 34 -1.64 3.35 -14.27
N SER A 35 -2.39 2.28 -14.53
CA SER A 35 -1.95 0.89 -14.33
C SER A 35 -1.10 0.36 -15.48
N GLN A 36 -0.88 1.14 -16.55
CA GLN A 36 -0.03 0.69 -17.66
C GLN A 36 1.44 0.60 -17.23
N PRO A 37 2.13 -0.51 -17.54
CA PRO A 37 3.55 -0.65 -17.25
C PRO A 37 4.38 0.30 -18.12
N LEU A 38 5.52 0.72 -17.57
CA LEU A 38 6.53 1.50 -18.27
C LEU A 38 7.52 0.54 -18.95
N ALA A 39 7.85 0.81 -20.22
CA ALA A 39 8.65 -0.07 -21.07
C ALA A 39 10.13 -0.22 -20.64
N PHE A 40 10.63 0.63 -19.74
CA PHE A 40 12.07 0.72 -19.40
C PHE A 40 12.34 0.51 -17.91
N HIS A 41 11.61 -0.38 -17.26
CA HIS A 41 11.88 -0.68 -15.86
C HIS A 41 12.55 -2.05 -15.73
N GLU A 42 13.85 -2.03 -15.47
CA GLU A 42 14.58 -3.24 -15.08
C GLU A 42 14.66 -3.33 -13.55
N PRO A 43 14.16 -4.40 -12.95
CA PRO A 43 14.24 -4.57 -11.50
C PRO A 43 15.68 -4.82 -11.08
N VAL A 44 16.13 -4.17 -10.00
CA VAL A 44 17.49 -4.34 -9.46
C VAL A 44 17.74 -5.80 -9.02
N VAL A 45 16.75 -6.41 -8.37
CA VAL A 45 16.78 -7.83 -7.98
C VAL A 45 15.38 -8.40 -8.20
N PRO A 46 15.16 -9.15 -9.30
CA PRO A 46 13.85 -9.73 -9.57
C PRO A 46 13.47 -10.80 -8.53
N MET A 47 12.20 -10.80 -8.15
CA MET A 47 11.65 -11.84 -7.27
C MET A 47 11.68 -13.20 -7.96
N ASP A 48 12.28 -14.18 -7.27
CA ASP A 48 12.14 -15.60 -7.59
C ASP A 48 11.02 -16.20 -6.73
N PRO A 49 9.87 -16.58 -7.32
CA PRO A 49 8.72 -17.08 -6.57
C PRO A 49 9.05 -18.28 -5.69
N ALA A 50 9.92 -19.19 -6.16
CA ALA A 50 10.27 -20.40 -5.41
C ALA A 50 11.05 -20.07 -4.12
N ARG A 51 12.00 -19.15 -4.20
CA ARG A 51 12.78 -18.69 -3.04
C ARG A 51 11.90 -17.94 -2.04
N TYR A 52 10.99 -17.09 -2.53
CA TYR A 52 10.07 -16.40 -1.65
C TYR A 52 9.07 -17.34 -1.00
N ALA A 53 8.49 -18.29 -1.75
CA ALA A 53 7.57 -19.29 -1.23
C ALA A 53 8.18 -20.11 -0.07
N ALA A 54 9.48 -20.42 -0.14
CA ALA A 54 10.20 -21.12 0.93
C ALA A 54 10.36 -20.30 2.22
N CYS A 55 10.22 -18.97 2.15
CA CYS A 55 10.42 -18.07 3.28
C CYS A 55 9.11 -17.45 3.80
N LEU A 56 8.07 -17.35 2.97
CA LEU A 56 6.81 -16.68 3.30
C LEU A 56 6.05 -17.36 4.43
N ARG A 57 5.47 -16.56 5.32
CA ARG A 57 4.59 -17.00 6.41
C ARG A 57 3.31 -16.16 6.41
N PRO A 58 2.15 -16.72 6.83
CA PRO A 58 0.92 -15.95 6.95
C PRO A 58 1.13 -14.66 7.75
N ALA A 59 0.49 -13.58 7.31
CA ALA A 59 0.64 -12.19 7.79
C ALA A 59 1.97 -11.50 7.40
N ASP A 60 2.85 -12.11 6.61
CA ASP A 60 3.97 -11.38 6.02
C ASP A 60 3.45 -10.33 5.03
N VAL A 61 4.12 -9.18 4.98
CA VAL A 61 3.84 -8.10 4.02
C VAL A 61 4.91 -8.13 2.93
N LEU A 62 4.48 -8.29 1.69
CA LEU A 62 5.34 -8.19 0.53
C LEU A 62 5.27 -6.75 -0.01
N LEU A 63 6.39 -6.03 0.06
CA LEU A 63 6.55 -4.74 -0.60
C LEU A 63 7.04 -4.96 -2.01
N VAL A 64 6.50 -4.18 -2.95
CA VAL A 64 6.78 -4.33 -4.38
C VAL A 64 7.20 -3.00 -4.96
N GLU A 65 8.29 -3.02 -5.71
CA GLU A 65 8.66 -1.95 -6.61
C GLU A 65 7.89 -2.13 -7.93
N GLY A 66 6.74 -1.48 -8.02
CA GLY A 66 5.93 -1.53 -9.22
C GLY A 66 6.54 -0.72 -10.36
N ASN A 67 6.16 -1.09 -11.58
CA ASN A 67 6.65 -0.52 -12.83
C ASN A 67 5.58 0.28 -13.60
N THR A 68 4.45 0.59 -12.97
CA THR A 68 3.37 1.36 -13.61
C THR A 68 3.56 2.86 -13.43
N ARG A 69 2.80 3.67 -14.20
CA ARG A 69 2.77 5.14 -14.05
C ARG A 69 2.36 5.54 -12.62
N LEU A 70 1.38 4.86 -12.07
CA LEU A 70 0.93 5.04 -10.69
C LEU A 70 2.06 4.75 -9.70
N SER A 71 2.80 3.66 -9.93
CA SER A 71 3.94 3.27 -9.09
C SER A 71 5.02 4.35 -9.04
N VAL A 72 5.33 4.97 -10.18
CA VAL A 72 6.31 6.07 -10.25
C VAL A 72 5.86 7.25 -9.40
N ALA A 73 4.56 7.62 -9.47
CA ALA A 73 4.05 8.71 -8.65
C ALA A 73 4.13 8.40 -7.16
N ILE A 74 3.72 7.20 -6.76
CA ILE A 74 3.78 6.78 -5.35
C ILE A 74 5.24 6.81 -4.87
N LYS A 75 6.18 6.26 -5.64
CA LYS A 75 7.61 6.28 -5.30
C LYS A 75 8.12 7.72 -5.10
N TYR A 76 7.75 8.62 -6.00
CA TYR A 76 8.15 10.02 -5.92
C TYR A 76 7.54 10.74 -4.69
N LEU A 77 6.25 10.55 -4.43
CA LEU A 77 5.55 11.21 -3.31
C LEU A 77 5.99 10.67 -1.95
N THR A 78 6.24 9.37 -1.85
CA THR A 78 6.65 8.73 -0.59
C THR A 78 8.16 8.73 -0.38
N GLN A 79 8.94 9.21 -1.37
CA GLN A 79 10.41 9.17 -1.36
C GLN A 79 10.92 7.75 -1.01
N SER A 80 10.37 6.76 -1.71
CA SER A 80 10.60 5.34 -1.43
C SER A 80 10.72 4.53 -2.72
N THR A 81 11.41 3.41 -2.67
CA THR A 81 11.41 2.39 -3.72
C THR A 81 10.06 1.66 -3.81
N TRP A 82 9.35 1.56 -2.69
CA TRP A 82 8.14 0.75 -2.59
C TRP A 82 6.91 1.55 -3.01
N SER A 83 6.21 1.06 -4.01
CA SER A 83 4.99 1.68 -4.52
C SER A 83 3.74 0.86 -4.25
N HIS A 84 3.91 -0.41 -3.85
CA HIS A 84 2.80 -1.32 -3.60
C HIS A 84 3.11 -2.26 -2.43
N ALA A 85 2.05 -2.81 -1.84
CA ALA A 85 2.13 -3.78 -0.77
C ALA A 85 1.02 -4.83 -0.91
N ALA A 86 1.35 -6.09 -0.60
CA ALA A 86 0.42 -7.20 -0.56
C ALA A 86 0.59 -7.99 0.75
N LEU A 87 -0.50 -8.54 1.26
CA LEU A 87 -0.50 -9.41 2.42
C LEU A 87 -0.41 -10.86 1.99
N TYR A 88 0.54 -11.60 2.51
CA TYR A 88 0.59 -13.04 2.31
C TYR A 88 -0.36 -13.75 3.27
N VAL A 89 -1.34 -14.45 2.73
CA VAL A 89 -2.34 -15.20 3.49
C VAL A 89 -2.05 -16.71 3.51
N GLY A 90 -1.22 -17.16 2.58
CA GLY A 90 -0.82 -18.57 2.44
C GLY A 90 -1.91 -19.48 1.87
N PRO A 91 -1.55 -20.71 1.50
CA PRO A 91 -2.49 -21.68 0.93
C PRO A 91 -3.54 -22.14 1.95
N SER A 92 -3.27 -22.06 3.25
CA SER A 92 -4.22 -22.40 4.32
C SER A 92 -5.43 -21.46 4.39
N ALA A 93 -5.40 -20.32 3.71
CA ALA A 93 -6.57 -19.45 3.54
C ALA A 93 -7.66 -20.09 2.64
N GLY A 94 -7.35 -21.18 1.92
CA GLY A 94 -8.30 -21.90 1.10
C GLY A 94 -8.80 -21.16 -0.15
N LEU A 95 -8.08 -20.12 -0.58
CA LEU A 95 -8.45 -19.34 -1.74
C LEU A 95 -7.92 -19.98 -3.02
N HIS A 96 -8.78 -20.10 -4.03
CA HIS A 96 -8.44 -20.69 -5.33
C HIS A 96 -9.03 -19.84 -6.47
N ASP A 97 -8.38 -19.87 -7.62
CA ASP A 97 -8.93 -19.32 -8.85
C ASP A 97 -9.92 -20.32 -9.52
N ALA A 98 -10.49 -19.90 -10.64
CA ALA A 98 -11.44 -20.73 -11.41
C ALA A 98 -10.82 -22.04 -11.95
N ALA A 99 -9.50 -22.14 -12.05
CA ALA A 99 -8.77 -23.33 -12.46
C ALA A 99 -8.30 -24.18 -11.26
N GLY A 100 -8.70 -23.84 -10.04
CA GLY A 100 -8.30 -24.55 -8.81
C GLY A 100 -6.87 -24.26 -8.34
N ARG A 101 -6.19 -23.24 -8.90
CA ARG A 101 -4.84 -22.87 -8.48
C ARG A 101 -4.89 -22.04 -7.20
N PRO A 102 -3.97 -22.26 -6.24
CA PRO A 102 -4.01 -21.54 -4.98
C PRO A 102 -3.74 -20.04 -5.16
N LEU A 103 -4.51 -19.22 -4.46
CA LEU A 103 -4.30 -17.80 -4.32
C LEU A 103 -3.76 -17.51 -2.91
N VAL A 104 -2.61 -16.87 -2.83
CA VAL A 104 -1.83 -16.79 -1.59
C VAL A 104 -1.53 -15.36 -1.14
N PHE A 105 -1.79 -14.37 -1.98
CA PHE A 105 -1.67 -12.96 -1.65
C PHE A 105 -3.02 -12.26 -1.70
N ILE A 106 -3.24 -11.27 -0.86
CA ILE A 106 -4.35 -10.33 -0.95
C ILE A 106 -3.78 -8.93 -1.07
N GLU A 107 -4.27 -8.19 -2.05
CA GLU A 107 -3.94 -6.79 -2.27
C GLU A 107 -5.17 -5.94 -2.49
N ALA A 108 -5.02 -4.63 -2.34
CA ALA A 108 -5.98 -3.66 -2.81
C ALA A 108 -5.45 -3.00 -4.09
N ASP A 109 -6.13 -3.25 -5.19
CA ASP A 109 -5.87 -2.67 -6.50
C ASP A 109 -6.82 -1.52 -6.78
N VAL A 110 -6.32 -0.46 -7.41
CA VAL A 110 -7.07 0.76 -7.69
C VAL A 110 -8.25 0.51 -8.64
N ALA A 111 -8.06 -0.38 -9.61
CA ALA A 111 -9.07 -0.67 -10.63
C ALA A 111 -9.97 -1.85 -10.26
N ALA A 112 -9.37 -2.89 -9.66
CA ALA A 112 -10.04 -4.15 -9.37
C ALA A 112 -10.57 -4.25 -7.92
N GLY A 113 -10.19 -3.32 -7.02
CA GLY A 113 -10.54 -3.42 -5.59
C GLY A 113 -9.68 -4.44 -4.85
N VAL A 114 -10.24 -5.02 -3.79
CA VAL A 114 -9.54 -6.05 -3.00
C VAL A 114 -9.65 -7.39 -3.71
N ARG A 115 -8.52 -7.97 -4.05
CA ARG A 115 -8.44 -9.24 -4.79
C ARG A 115 -7.38 -10.17 -4.24
N ALA A 116 -7.55 -11.46 -4.52
CA ALA A 116 -6.56 -12.48 -4.22
C ALA A 116 -5.73 -12.83 -5.47
N LEU A 117 -4.45 -13.14 -5.27
CA LEU A 117 -3.48 -13.38 -6.33
C LEU A 117 -2.68 -14.65 -6.06
N GLY A 118 -2.23 -15.29 -7.15
CA GLY A 118 -1.37 -16.47 -7.10
C GLY A 118 0.07 -16.17 -6.65
N PRO A 119 0.87 -17.21 -6.43
CA PRO A 119 2.25 -17.08 -5.95
C PRO A 119 3.17 -16.33 -6.92
N ASP A 120 2.88 -16.38 -8.22
CA ASP A 120 3.71 -15.79 -9.27
C ASP A 120 3.32 -14.34 -9.61
N ALA A 121 2.35 -13.75 -8.90
CA ALA A 121 1.79 -12.43 -9.22
C ALA A 121 2.85 -11.31 -9.29
N TYR A 122 3.92 -11.44 -8.53
CA TYR A 122 5.02 -10.46 -8.45
C TYR A 122 6.34 -10.99 -9.00
N ALA A 123 6.32 -12.12 -9.72
CA ALA A 123 7.50 -12.68 -10.35
C ALA A 123 8.19 -11.65 -11.26
N GLY A 124 9.50 -11.58 -11.19
CA GLY A 124 10.27 -10.63 -11.99
C GLY A 124 10.27 -9.18 -11.49
N LEU A 125 9.48 -8.81 -10.46
CA LEU A 125 9.53 -7.49 -9.82
C LEU A 125 10.53 -7.50 -8.65
N HIS A 126 11.06 -6.32 -8.32
CA HIS A 126 11.84 -6.16 -7.10
C HIS A 126 10.91 -6.14 -5.90
N CYS A 127 11.14 -7.06 -4.95
CA CYS A 127 10.30 -7.24 -3.79
C CYS A 127 11.10 -7.26 -2.49
N ARG A 128 10.43 -6.90 -1.40
CA ARG A 128 10.94 -7.01 -0.03
C ARG A 128 9.93 -7.67 0.88
N LEU A 129 10.37 -8.63 1.66
CA LEU A 129 9.53 -9.34 2.61
C LEU A 129 9.70 -8.73 4.00
N CYS A 130 8.61 -8.18 4.54
CA CYS A 130 8.52 -7.60 5.88
C CYS A 130 7.68 -8.54 6.77
N ARG A 131 8.27 -9.07 7.82
CA ARG A 131 7.64 -10.01 8.74
C ARG A 131 7.28 -9.33 10.06
N PRO A 132 6.02 -9.33 10.47
CA PRO A 132 5.64 -8.85 11.80
C PRO A 132 6.25 -9.74 12.88
N VAL A 133 6.91 -9.12 13.88
CA VAL A 133 7.56 -9.85 14.97
C VAL A 133 6.61 -9.95 16.16
N GLY A 134 6.54 -11.14 16.77
CA GLY A 134 5.80 -11.35 18.01
C GLY A 134 4.31 -11.64 17.85
N LEU A 135 3.76 -11.74 16.63
CA LEU A 135 2.39 -12.20 16.43
C LEU A 135 2.26 -13.68 16.79
N SER A 136 1.28 -14.00 17.64
CA SER A 136 0.87 -15.37 17.90
C SER A 136 0.18 -15.99 16.68
N ALA A 137 0.10 -17.31 16.62
CA ALA A 137 -0.63 -18.01 15.55
C ALA A 137 -2.13 -17.64 15.50
N ALA A 138 -2.73 -17.27 16.64
CA ALA A 138 -4.11 -16.80 16.68
C ALA A 138 -4.27 -15.42 16.04
N GLU A 139 -3.39 -14.48 16.36
CA GLU A 139 -3.38 -13.14 15.76
C GLU A 139 -3.07 -13.17 14.28
N GLN A 140 -2.13 -14.02 13.83
CA GLN A 140 -1.87 -14.22 12.39
C GLN A 140 -3.14 -14.68 11.66
N ARG A 141 -3.90 -15.61 12.23
CA ARG A 141 -5.19 -16.04 11.66
C ARG A 141 -6.22 -14.94 11.61
N GLN A 142 -6.29 -14.07 12.64
CA GLN A 142 -7.20 -12.92 12.65
C GLN A 142 -6.85 -11.92 11.54
N VAL A 143 -5.57 -11.57 11.38
CA VAL A 143 -5.07 -10.70 10.30
C VAL A 143 -5.46 -11.26 8.94
N VAL A 144 -5.22 -12.56 8.70
CA VAL A 144 -5.56 -13.25 7.45
C VAL A 144 -7.07 -13.30 7.23
N ALA A 145 -7.84 -13.66 8.26
CA ALA A 145 -9.30 -13.73 8.18
C ALA A 145 -9.93 -12.39 7.84
N TYR A 146 -9.44 -11.31 8.45
CA TYR A 146 -9.90 -9.96 8.12
C TYR A 146 -9.63 -9.61 6.66
N ALA A 147 -8.43 -9.88 6.14
CA ALA A 147 -8.10 -9.65 4.74
C ALA A 147 -9.01 -10.44 3.79
N CYS A 148 -9.23 -11.73 4.07
CA CYS A 148 -10.14 -12.59 3.30
C CYS A 148 -11.57 -12.05 3.31
N GLY A 149 -12.05 -11.54 4.44
CA GLY A 149 -13.39 -10.92 4.57
C GLY A 149 -13.56 -9.62 3.77
N ARG A 150 -12.46 -9.04 3.27
CA ARG A 150 -12.48 -7.83 2.44
C ARG A 150 -12.44 -8.09 0.94
N LEU A 151 -12.31 -9.34 0.50
CA LEU A 151 -12.30 -9.69 -0.92
C LEU A 151 -13.54 -9.18 -1.64
N GLY A 152 -13.34 -8.61 -2.83
CA GLY A 152 -14.40 -8.01 -3.65
C GLY A 152 -14.81 -6.59 -3.23
N HIS A 153 -14.34 -6.05 -2.10
CA HIS A 153 -14.61 -4.67 -1.74
C HIS A 153 -13.97 -3.71 -2.72
N GLN A 154 -14.75 -2.73 -3.18
CA GLN A 154 -14.27 -1.66 -4.03
C GLN A 154 -13.82 -0.46 -3.18
N TYR A 155 -12.76 0.20 -3.60
CA TYR A 155 -12.35 1.45 -2.99
C TYR A 155 -12.96 2.66 -3.72
N ASP A 156 -13.20 3.74 -2.97
CA ASP A 156 -13.72 4.97 -3.56
C ASP A 156 -12.67 5.57 -4.51
N LEU A 157 -13.02 5.66 -5.79
CA LEU A 157 -12.17 6.21 -6.85
C LEU A 157 -11.82 7.69 -6.65
N LYS A 158 -12.45 8.40 -5.70
CA LYS A 158 -12.09 9.79 -5.37
C LYS A 158 -10.62 9.90 -4.98
N ASN A 159 -10.10 8.94 -4.22
CA ASN A 159 -8.69 8.92 -3.83
C ASN A 159 -7.75 8.75 -5.03
N VAL A 160 -8.19 8.06 -6.07
CA VAL A 160 -7.44 7.89 -7.34
C VAL A 160 -7.39 9.19 -8.13
N ILE A 161 -8.50 9.92 -8.18
CA ILE A 161 -8.58 11.21 -8.86
C ILE A 161 -7.68 12.23 -8.17
N ASP A 162 -7.64 12.22 -6.83
CA ASP A 162 -6.75 13.10 -6.07
C ASP A 162 -5.28 12.76 -6.33
N LEU A 163 -4.92 11.47 -6.38
CA LEU A 163 -3.57 11.03 -6.73
C LEU A 163 -3.22 11.37 -8.19
N ALA A 164 -4.16 11.23 -9.12
CA ALA A 164 -3.97 11.58 -10.53
C ALA A 164 -3.69 13.08 -10.76
N ARG A 165 -4.19 13.96 -9.90
CA ARG A 165 -3.90 15.40 -9.98
C ARG A 165 -2.41 15.71 -9.79
N TYR A 166 -1.66 14.84 -9.10
CA TYR A 166 -0.20 14.98 -8.96
C TYR A 166 0.57 14.44 -10.15
N LEU A 167 -0.05 13.58 -10.96
CA LEU A 167 0.55 12.98 -12.16
C LEU A 167 0.32 13.80 -13.43
N LEU A 168 -0.69 14.66 -13.42
CA LEU A 168 -0.90 15.59 -14.53
C LEU A 168 0.18 16.67 -14.47
N PRO A 169 0.80 17.04 -15.61
CA PRO A 169 1.70 18.18 -15.65
C PRO A 169 0.92 19.40 -15.15
N ILE A 170 1.30 19.89 -13.97
CA ILE A 170 0.64 21.01 -13.33
C ILE A 170 0.82 22.21 -14.26
N PRO A 171 -0.24 22.86 -14.76
CA PRO A 171 -0.09 24.12 -15.47
C PRO A 171 0.72 25.07 -14.56
N PRO A 172 1.52 26.00 -15.10
CA PRO A 172 2.36 26.90 -14.31
C PRO A 172 1.47 27.79 -13.43
N VAL A 173 1.15 27.29 -12.24
CA VAL A 173 0.33 27.99 -11.25
C VAL A 173 1.28 28.69 -10.29
N PRO A 174 1.08 29.98 -10.00
CA PRO A 174 1.87 30.72 -9.04
C PRO A 174 1.98 30.00 -7.69
N VAL A 175 3.16 30.02 -7.07
CA VAL A 175 3.48 29.26 -5.84
C VAL A 175 2.46 29.48 -4.70
N GLY A 176 1.88 30.67 -4.61
CA GLY A 176 0.84 31.01 -3.60
C GLY A 176 -0.50 30.28 -3.83
N TRP A 177 -0.80 29.87 -5.06
CA TRP A 177 -2.02 29.13 -5.41
C TRP A 177 -1.84 27.61 -5.22
N ARG A 178 -0.61 27.12 -5.30
CA ARG A 178 -0.30 25.69 -5.06
C ARG A 178 -0.72 25.27 -3.66
N ARG A 179 -0.44 26.10 -2.64
CA ARG A 179 -0.85 25.83 -1.25
C ARG A 179 -2.38 25.81 -1.08
N ARG A 180 -3.12 26.69 -1.79
CA ARG A 180 -4.58 26.71 -1.75
C ARG A 180 -5.20 25.54 -2.50
N LEU A 181 -4.63 25.12 -3.62
CA LEU A 181 -5.07 23.94 -4.36
C LEU A 181 -4.78 22.64 -3.60
N LEU A 182 -3.68 22.59 -2.83
CA LEU A 182 -3.38 21.48 -1.91
C LEU A 182 -4.37 21.45 -0.72
N ALA A 183 -4.82 22.60 -0.25
CA ALA A 183 -5.78 22.70 0.85
C ALA A 183 -7.25 22.46 0.42
N LEU A 184 -7.56 22.57 -0.87
CA LEU A 184 -8.90 22.31 -1.44
C LEU A 184 -9.14 20.83 -1.78
N GLY A 185 -8.08 20.02 -1.85
CA GLY A 185 -8.18 18.56 -1.91
C GLY A 185 -8.17 18.01 -0.50
N SER A 186 -9.32 17.57 0.01
CA SER A 186 -9.48 17.02 1.37
C SER A 186 -8.88 15.62 1.51
N GLY A 187 -7.85 15.25 0.74
CA GLY A 187 -7.18 13.95 0.77
C GLY A 187 -5.67 14.11 0.83
N ASP A 188 -5.05 13.47 1.79
CA ASP A 188 -3.61 13.28 1.82
C ASP A 188 -3.21 12.48 0.55
N PRO A 189 -2.39 13.07 -0.37
CA PRO A 189 -2.04 12.41 -1.64
C PRO A 189 -1.26 11.11 -1.45
N THR A 190 -0.79 10.85 -0.23
CA THR A 190 -0.03 9.66 0.12
C THR A 190 -0.91 8.46 0.49
N ARG A 191 -2.24 8.56 0.42
CA ARG A 191 -3.15 7.44 0.72
C ARG A 191 -2.98 6.30 -0.29
N ALA A 192 -2.01 5.44 -0.03
CA ALA A 192 -1.84 4.22 -0.79
C ALA A 192 -2.91 3.20 -0.36
N ILE A 193 -3.85 2.92 -1.25
CA ILE A 193 -4.99 2.02 -1.00
C ILE A 193 -4.52 0.64 -0.51
N CYS A 194 -3.44 0.11 -1.09
CA CYS A 194 -2.86 -1.18 -0.71
C CYS A 194 -2.38 -1.22 0.75
N SER A 195 -1.70 -0.18 1.23
CA SER A 195 -1.21 -0.09 2.61
C SER A 195 -2.34 0.12 3.60
N THR A 196 -3.40 0.82 3.21
CA THR A 196 -4.60 1.05 4.05
C THR A 196 -5.27 -0.28 4.41
N LEU A 197 -5.48 -1.17 3.45
CA LEU A 197 -6.04 -2.50 3.71
C LEU A 197 -5.19 -3.28 4.71
N ILE A 198 -3.88 -3.33 4.47
CA ILE A 198 -2.95 -4.08 5.33
C ILE A 198 -2.92 -3.47 6.73
N ALA A 199 -2.92 -2.14 6.84
CA ALA A 199 -2.97 -1.46 8.13
C ALA A 199 -4.26 -1.76 8.89
N GLN A 200 -5.41 -1.88 8.21
CA GLN A 200 -6.66 -2.32 8.83
C GLN A 200 -6.56 -3.76 9.35
N CYS A 201 -5.94 -4.68 8.58
CA CYS A 201 -5.73 -6.06 9.03
C CYS A 201 -4.91 -6.12 10.33
N PHE A 202 -3.85 -5.34 10.45
CA PHE A 202 -3.04 -5.29 11.66
C PHE A 202 -3.72 -4.53 12.82
N ALA A 203 -4.61 -3.59 12.52
CA ALA A 203 -5.38 -2.88 13.54
C ALA A 203 -6.35 -3.82 14.30
N GLU A 204 -6.87 -4.88 13.65
CA GLU A 204 -7.73 -5.89 14.30
C GLU A 204 -7.06 -6.56 15.50
N VAL A 205 -5.75 -6.71 15.46
CA VAL A 205 -4.97 -7.30 16.56
C VAL A 205 -4.15 -6.24 17.31
N ARG A 206 -4.42 -4.95 17.06
CA ARG A 206 -3.71 -3.79 17.65
C ARG A 206 -2.19 -3.86 17.45
N TYR A 207 -1.75 -4.46 16.35
CA TYR A 207 -0.33 -4.56 16.05
C TYR A 207 0.23 -3.20 15.60
N PRO A 208 1.32 -2.71 16.21
CA PRO A 208 1.91 -1.42 15.88
C PRO A 208 2.72 -1.53 14.58
N ILE A 209 2.31 -0.81 13.53
CA ILE A 209 3.11 -0.71 12.30
C ILE A 209 4.16 0.39 12.47
N LEU A 210 3.71 1.62 12.63
CA LEU A 210 4.58 2.79 12.88
C LEU A 210 3.80 3.81 13.71
N PRO A 211 3.67 3.59 15.05
CA PRO A 211 2.91 4.46 15.92
C PRO A 211 3.60 5.82 16.08
N GLN A 212 2.82 6.83 16.40
CA GLN A 212 3.36 8.08 16.93
C GLN A 212 3.73 7.84 18.40
N VAL A 213 4.94 8.24 18.78
CA VAL A 213 5.43 8.08 20.15
C VAL A 213 5.46 9.45 20.81
N GLU A 214 4.72 9.58 21.90
CA GLU A 214 4.74 10.75 22.76
C GLU A 214 5.47 10.42 24.04
N THR A 215 6.35 11.31 24.50
CA THR A 215 7.06 11.17 25.75
C THR A 215 6.37 12.07 26.78
N LEU A 216 5.76 11.44 27.77
CA LEU A 216 5.08 12.12 28.87
C LEU A 216 5.82 11.90 30.19
N PRO A 217 5.67 12.80 31.19
CA PRO A 217 6.13 12.51 32.56
C PRO A 217 5.51 11.23 33.06
N ALA A 218 6.27 10.40 33.75
CA ALA A 218 5.76 9.14 34.30
C ALA A 218 4.73 9.41 35.42
N ILE A 219 3.53 8.85 35.27
CA ILE A 219 2.42 9.08 36.22
C ILE A 219 2.68 8.39 37.55
N ARG A 220 3.49 7.33 37.56
CA ARG A 220 3.89 6.55 38.74
C ARG A 220 5.39 6.28 38.67
N SER A 221 6.19 7.20 39.18
CA SER A 221 7.60 7.01 39.37
C SER A 221 8.00 7.61 40.71
N ASP A 222 8.85 6.89 41.43
CA ASP A 222 9.46 7.37 42.68
C ASP A 222 10.62 8.35 42.41
N TYR A 223 10.95 8.59 41.14
CA TYR A 223 12.05 9.45 40.72
C TYR A 223 11.57 10.67 39.94
N PRO A 224 11.90 11.91 40.35
CA PRO A 224 11.63 13.12 39.58
C PRO A 224 12.34 13.08 38.23
N GLY A 225 11.57 13.29 37.15
CA GLY A 225 12.13 13.34 35.78
C GLY A 225 11.96 12.04 34.98
N ASP A 226 11.40 10.99 35.57
CA ASP A 226 11.06 9.80 34.82
C ASP A 226 10.01 10.08 33.77
N VAL A 227 10.17 9.47 32.61
CA VAL A 227 9.29 9.64 31.44
C VAL A 227 8.73 8.28 31.00
N GLN A 228 7.46 8.30 30.59
CA GLN A 228 6.86 7.15 29.94
C GLN A 228 6.59 7.44 28.48
N ARG A 229 6.80 6.45 27.60
CA ARG A 229 6.48 6.54 26.19
C ARG A 229 5.08 6.02 25.94
N VAL A 230 4.22 6.88 25.42
CA VAL A 230 2.86 6.52 25.02
C VAL A 230 2.81 6.39 23.50
N HIS A 231 2.31 5.25 23.04
CA HIS A 231 2.21 4.95 21.62
C HIS A 231 0.77 5.21 21.15
N HIS A 232 0.64 6.12 20.19
CA HIS A 232 -0.64 6.45 19.56
C HIS A 232 -0.76 5.73 18.23
N VAL A 233 -1.87 5.02 18.04
CA VAL A 233 -2.16 4.36 16.76
C VAL A 233 -2.44 5.43 15.70
N ARG A 234 -1.71 5.40 14.60
CA ARG A 234 -1.99 6.26 13.44
C ARG A 234 -3.23 5.75 12.72
N HIS A 235 -4.02 6.66 12.15
CA HIS A 235 -5.15 6.26 11.32
C HIS A 235 -4.66 5.42 10.12
N HIS A 236 -5.34 4.31 9.83
CA HIS A 236 -4.92 3.33 8.81
C HIS A 236 -4.71 3.95 7.40
N SER A 237 -5.44 5.02 7.08
CA SER A 237 -5.31 5.71 5.78
C SER A 237 -4.01 6.52 5.61
N LEU A 238 -3.22 6.68 6.67
CA LEU A 238 -1.95 7.43 6.64
C LEU A 238 -0.74 6.54 6.40
N TYR A 239 -0.93 5.22 6.27
CA TYR A 239 0.17 4.32 6.00
C TYR A 239 0.46 4.21 4.51
N VAL A 240 1.75 4.17 4.19
CA VAL A 240 2.28 3.94 2.85
C VAL A 240 3.17 2.69 2.84
N PRO A 241 3.49 2.07 1.69
CA PRO A 241 4.29 0.85 1.64
C PRO A 241 5.63 0.97 2.40
N ARG A 242 6.28 2.13 2.34
CA ARG A 242 7.51 2.42 3.06
C ARG A 242 7.40 2.20 4.57
N ASP A 243 6.24 2.45 5.16
CA ASP A 243 6.08 2.40 6.62
C ASP A 243 6.33 0.99 7.19
N PHE A 244 6.07 -0.06 6.41
CA PHE A 244 6.40 -1.43 6.79
C PHE A 244 7.90 -1.71 6.72
N ASP A 245 8.62 -1.07 5.80
CA ASP A 245 10.08 -1.22 5.64
C ASP A 245 10.86 -0.56 6.78
N VAL A 246 10.42 0.64 7.19
CA VAL A 246 11.09 1.41 8.26
C VAL A 246 10.56 1.10 9.65
N SER A 247 9.52 0.28 9.76
CA SER A 247 8.92 -0.10 11.04
C SER A 247 9.90 -0.87 11.93
N PRO A 248 10.07 -0.49 13.20
CA PRO A 248 10.90 -1.25 14.14
C PRO A 248 10.27 -2.58 14.57
N TYR A 249 9.01 -2.83 14.17
CA TYR A 249 8.25 -4.03 14.55
C TYR A 249 8.20 -5.08 13.44
N PHE A 250 8.77 -4.77 12.27
CA PHE A 250 8.86 -5.71 11.15
C PHE A 250 10.31 -6.10 10.87
N GLN A 251 10.56 -7.39 10.83
CA GLN A 251 11.84 -7.94 10.41
C GLN A 251 11.90 -8.02 8.88
N ILE A 252 12.99 -7.54 8.28
CA ILE A 252 13.25 -7.70 6.85
C ILE A 252 13.82 -9.10 6.60
N ILE A 253 13.09 -9.88 5.82
CA ILE A 253 13.50 -11.22 5.40
C ILE A 253 14.09 -11.13 3.99
N LYS A 254 15.33 -11.56 3.86
CA LYS A 254 16.04 -11.69 2.56
C LYS A 254 16.16 -13.16 2.22
N PRO A 255 15.36 -13.69 1.25
CA PRO A 255 15.34 -15.12 0.92
C PRO A 255 16.74 -15.70 0.66
N THR A 256 17.59 -14.96 -0.05
CA THR A 256 18.98 -15.39 -0.32
C THR A 256 19.75 -15.70 0.96
N LEU A 257 19.65 -14.85 2.00
CA LEU A 257 20.34 -15.05 3.27
C LEU A 257 19.69 -16.15 4.09
N THR A 258 18.36 -16.18 4.11
CA THR A 258 17.58 -17.16 4.88
C THR A 258 17.78 -18.59 4.39
N LEU A 259 17.96 -18.77 3.07
CA LEU A 259 18.19 -20.07 2.44
C LEU A 259 19.67 -20.51 2.41
N GLY A 260 20.54 -19.73 3.04
CA GLY A 260 21.99 -20.00 3.11
C GLY A 260 22.76 -19.39 1.94
N PHE A 261 23.38 -18.26 2.20
CA PHE A 261 24.21 -17.53 1.22
C PHE A 261 25.70 -17.76 1.54
N ASP A 262 26.44 -18.20 0.52
CA ASP A 262 27.89 -18.30 0.55
C ASP A 262 28.47 -17.53 -0.65
N PHE A 263 29.17 -16.43 -0.39
CA PHE A 263 29.73 -15.59 -1.45
C PHE A 263 30.89 -16.26 -2.19
N HIS A 264 31.56 -17.25 -1.60
CA HIS A 264 32.63 -18.02 -2.26
C HIS A 264 32.09 -18.90 -3.39
N ARG A 265 30.78 -19.13 -3.43
CA ARG A 265 30.12 -19.90 -4.51
C ARG A 265 29.66 -19.02 -5.67
N LEU A 266 29.90 -17.71 -5.60
CA LEU A 266 29.59 -16.81 -6.70
C LEU A 266 30.61 -17.00 -7.84
N VAL A 267 30.07 -17.07 -9.05
CA VAL A 267 30.89 -17.06 -10.26
C VAL A 267 30.99 -15.62 -10.75
N TRP A 268 32.18 -15.08 -10.75
CA TRP A 268 32.44 -13.74 -11.24
C TRP A 268 32.80 -13.82 -12.73
N ALA A 269 32.28 -12.88 -13.54
CA ALA A 269 32.77 -12.71 -14.90
C ALA A 269 34.27 -12.34 -14.87
N ALA A 270 35.04 -12.83 -15.81
CA ALA A 270 36.41 -12.36 -16.02
C ALA A 270 36.38 -10.84 -16.23
N GLU A 271 37.25 -10.11 -15.51
CA GLU A 271 37.44 -8.69 -15.80
C GLU A 271 37.90 -8.57 -17.23
N ASP A 272 37.09 -7.94 -18.10
CA ASP A 272 37.51 -7.59 -19.43
C ASP A 272 38.67 -6.63 -19.27
N ALA A 273 39.88 -7.08 -19.72
CA ALA A 273 41.10 -6.30 -19.72
C ALA A 273 41.06 -5.20 -20.80
N SER A 274 40.00 -4.38 -20.75
CA SER A 274 39.82 -3.19 -21.58
C SER A 274 39.52 -2.01 -20.69
N GLY A 275 40.60 -1.48 -20.07
CA GLY A 275 40.66 -0.17 -19.45
C GLY A 275 40.95 0.91 -20.47
#